data_5a3492917947aac26678c608cb898201
#
_entry.id   5a3492917947aac26678c608cb898201
#
_cell.length_a   1.000
_cell.length_b   1.000
_cell.length_c   1.000
_cell.angle_alpha   90.00
_cell.angle_beta   90.00
_cell.angle_gamma   90.00
#
_symmetry.space_group_name_H-M   'P 1'
#
loop_
_entity.id
_entity.type
_entity.pdbx_description
1 polymer ?
#
loop_
_entity_poly.entity_id
_entity_poly.type
_entity_poly.pdbx_seq_one_letter_code
_entity_poly.pdbx_strand_id
1 'polypeptide(L)'
;TKKLRDIEEKERRRELKKRQKRKAREISEKRRPRNREYTLVSCFFVLIFVSMIGYLIYFNYAKSDDFINSPYNTRQDTFSDRVVRGKIISSDGQVLAQTNVYEDGTEERTYPYANMFAHVVGYDTNGKSGLESEANFQLLTSHEFFLNQMKNEFKNQKNTGDSVNTTLNADLQSTAYNALGDRRGAVVAIEPSTGKILVEMSRPDFDPNTISQNWDTLVNDSNDSSLLNRATNGAYPPGSTFKVVTALDYFRTKGSL
;
A
#
# COMPACT_ATOMS: atom_id res chain seq x y z
N THR A 1 -44.18 -82.85 -20.40
CA THR A 1 -44.09 -82.27 -19.02
C THR A 1 -42.84 -81.40 -18.81
N LYS A 2 -41.65 -81.67 -19.37
CA LYS A 2 -40.40 -80.88 -19.19
C LYS A 2 -40.47 -79.56 -19.95
N LYS A 3 -40.96 -79.51 -21.18
CA LYS A 3 -41.09 -78.29 -21.98
C LYS A 3 -42.05 -77.23 -21.39
N LEU A 4 -43.13 -77.66 -20.73
CA LEU A 4 -44.03 -76.72 -20.06
C LEU A 4 -43.40 -76.05 -18.84
N ARG A 5 -42.68 -76.81 -18.04
CA ARG A 5 -41.92 -76.22 -16.90
C ARG A 5 -40.84 -75.21 -17.32
N ASP A 6 -40.15 -75.45 -18.42
CA ASP A 6 -39.12 -74.51 -18.95
C ASP A 6 -39.79 -73.24 -19.50
N ILE A 7 -40.99 -73.31 -20.05
CA ILE A 7 -41.73 -72.12 -20.50
C ILE A 7 -42.22 -71.28 -19.31
N GLU A 8 -42.84 -71.95 -18.31
CA GLU A 8 -43.29 -71.26 -17.09
C GLU A 8 -42.11 -70.57 -16.30
N GLU A 9 -40.97 -71.27 -16.23
CA GLU A 9 -39.80 -70.68 -15.58
C GLU A 9 -39.23 -69.46 -16.35
N LYS A 10 -39.29 -69.54 -17.69
CA LYS A 10 -38.87 -68.42 -18.55
C LYS A 10 -39.79 -67.20 -18.46
N GLU A 11 -41.09 -67.46 -18.36
CA GLU A 11 -42.08 -66.38 -18.13
C GLU A 11 -41.94 -65.75 -16.72
N ARG A 12 -41.79 -66.58 -15.71
CA ARG A 12 -41.55 -66.13 -14.33
C ARG A 12 -40.31 -65.29 -14.22
N ARG A 13 -39.24 -65.67 -14.89
CA ARG A 13 -37.97 -64.84 -14.94
C ARG A 13 -38.19 -63.55 -15.72
N ARG A 14 -39.00 -63.52 -16.75
CA ARG A 14 -39.36 -62.32 -17.50
C ARG A 14 -40.19 -61.36 -16.64
N GLU A 15 -41.14 -61.85 -15.90
CA GLU A 15 -41.99 -61.07 -15.01
C GLU A 15 -41.16 -60.48 -13.84
N LEU A 16 -40.28 -61.25 -13.22
CA LEU A 16 -39.39 -60.80 -12.20
C LEU A 16 -38.46 -59.64 -12.69
N LYS A 17 -37.90 -59.79 -13.88
CA LYS A 17 -37.12 -58.75 -14.52
C LYS A 17 -37.95 -57.49 -14.81
N LYS A 18 -39.18 -57.61 -15.23
CA LYS A 18 -40.10 -56.47 -15.46
C LYS A 18 -40.43 -55.76 -14.15
N ARG A 19 -40.71 -56.51 -13.07
CA ARG A 19 -40.97 -55.97 -11.72
C ARG A 19 -39.71 -55.23 -11.15
N GLN A 20 -38.55 -55.80 -11.29
CA GLN A 20 -37.33 -55.17 -10.87
C GLN A 20 -37.04 -53.85 -11.63
N LYS A 21 -37.27 -53.84 -12.95
CA LYS A 21 -37.11 -52.67 -13.80
C LYS A 21 -38.14 -51.57 -13.50
N ARG A 22 -39.37 -51.92 -13.13
CA ARG A 22 -40.40 -50.97 -12.66
C ARG A 22 -40.01 -50.37 -11.31
N LYS A 23 -39.63 -51.17 -10.32
CA LYS A 23 -39.16 -50.68 -9.02
C LYS A 23 -37.94 -49.78 -9.14
N ALA A 24 -36.98 -50.13 -10.00
CA ALA A 24 -35.80 -49.30 -10.25
C ALA A 24 -36.16 -47.93 -10.88
N ARG A 25 -37.16 -47.89 -11.78
CA ARG A 25 -37.68 -46.64 -12.35
C ARG A 25 -38.43 -45.79 -11.33
N GLU A 26 -39.31 -46.39 -10.54
CA GLU A 26 -40.02 -45.66 -9.46
C GLU A 26 -39.06 -45.05 -8.42
N ILE A 27 -37.99 -45.76 -8.07
CA ILE A 27 -36.94 -45.26 -7.16
C ILE A 27 -36.17 -44.10 -7.83
N SER A 28 -35.89 -44.18 -9.13
CA SER A 28 -35.19 -43.15 -9.87
C SER A 28 -36.04 -41.90 -10.09
N GLU A 29 -37.34 -42.04 -10.30
CA GLU A 29 -38.28 -40.93 -10.45
C GLU A 29 -38.52 -40.17 -9.12
N LYS A 30 -38.61 -40.88 -8.00
CA LYS A 30 -38.74 -40.26 -6.67
C LYS A 30 -37.51 -39.49 -6.21
N ARG A 31 -36.32 -39.75 -6.76
CA ARG A 31 -35.08 -39.07 -6.40
C ARG A 31 -34.81 -37.79 -7.21
N ARG A 32 -35.40 -37.59 -8.38
CA ARG A 32 -35.07 -36.49 -9.28
C ARG A 32 -35.51 -35.08 -8.85
N PRO A 33 -36.67 -34.79 -8.28
CA PRO A 33 -37.07 -33.43 -7.99
C PRO A 33 -36.34 -32.83 -6.77
N ARG A 34 -35.95 -33.67 -5.83
CA ARG A 34 -35.38 -33.19 -4.54
C ARG A 34 -33.92 -32.75 -4.64
N ASN A 35 -33.17 -33.26 -5.60
CA ASN A 35 -31.75 -32.90 -5.79
C ASN A 35 -31.56 -31.55 -6.48
N ARG A 36 -32.52 -31.11 -7.31
CA ARG A 36 -32.39 -29.88 -8.09
C ARG A 36 -32.47 -28.63 -7.20
N GLU A 37 -33.34 -28.62 -6.22
CA GLU A 37 -33.47 -27.50 -5.27
C GLU A 37 -32.23 -27.38 -4.37
N TYR A 38 -31.76 -28.50 -3.81
CA TYR A 38 -30.52 -28.53 -3.04
C TYR A 38 -29.30 -28.14 -3.87
N THR A 39 -29.23 -28.56 -5.13
CA THR A 39 -28.15 -28.16 -6.04
C THR A 39 -28.18 -26.66 -6.31
N LEU A 40 -29.34 -26.05 -6.52
CA LEU A 40 -29.50 -24.62 -6.72
C LEU A 40 -29.05 -23.82 -5.50
N VAL A 41 -29.50 -24.24 -4.31
CA VAL A 41 -29.07 -23.58 -3.06
C VAL A 41 -27.58 -23.75 -2.84
N SER A 42 -27.01 -24.93 -3.07
CA SER A 42 -25.58 -25.17 -2.96
C SER A 42 -24.77 -24.31 -3.95
N CYS A 43 -25.22 -24.23 -5.21
CA CYS A 43 -24.57 -23.38 -6.22
C CYS A 43 -24.63 -21.90 -5.83
N PHE A 44 -25.71 -21.44 -5.24
CA PHE A 44 -25.82 -20.06 -4.74
C PHE A 44 -24.79 -19.75 -3.64
N PHE A 45 -24.65 -20.64 -2.64
CA PHE A 45 -23.63 -20.47 -1.61
C PHE A 45 -22.20 -20.55 -2.16
N VAL A 46 -21.94 -21.49 -3.07
CA VAL A 46 -20.62 -21.58 -3.74
C VAL A 46 -20.31 -20.29 -4.49
N LEU A 47 -21.29 -19.71 -5.17
CA LEU A 47 -21.11 -18.44 -5.90
C LEU A 47 -20.80 -17.29 -4.95
N ILE A 48 -21.45 -17.21 -3.78
CA ILE A 48 -21.11 -16.22 -2.74
C ILE A 48 -19.67 -16.40 -2.28
N PHE A 49 -19.24 -17.63 -1.94
CA PHE A 49 -17.87 -17.88 -1.50
C PHE A 49 -16.83 -17.53 -2.58
N VAL A 50 -17.08 -17.89 -3.82
CA VAL A 50 -16.20 -17.53 -4.96
C VAL A 50 -16.13 -16.01 -5.13
N SER A 51 -17.28 -15.32 -5.01
CA SER A 51 -17.31 -13.85 -5.06
C SER A 51 -16.53 -13.22 -3.91
N MET A 52 -16.64 -13.75 -2.68
CA MET A 52 -15.85 -13.28 -1.52
C MET A 52 -14.36 -13.50 -1.74
N ILE A 53 -13.95 -14.67 -2.22
CA ILE A 53 -12.55 -14.95 -2.54
C ILE A 53 -12.03 -13.99 -3.62
N GLY A 54 -12.81 -13.79 -4.69
CA GLY A 54 -12.47 -12.84 -5.75
C GLY A 54 -12.31 -11.40 -5.23
N TYR A 55 -13.21 -10.97 -4.33
CA TYR A 55 -13.11 -9.67 -3.68
C TYR A 55 -11.89 -9.56 -2.78
N LEU A 56 -11.55 -10.60 -2.00
CA LEU A 56 -10.34 -10.61 -1.16
C LEU A 56 -9.06 -10.53 -2.00
N ILE A 57 -9.01 -11.23 -3.13
CA ILE A 57 -7.87 -11.14 -4.06
C ILE A 57 -7.77 -9.72 -4.64
N TYR A 58 -8.89 -9.16 -5.09
CA TYR A 58 -8.94 -7.78 -5.59
C TYR A 58 -8.51 -6.78 -4.53
N PHE A 59 -9.03 -6.90 -3.31
CA PHE A 59 -8.69 -6.02 -2.19
C PHE A 59 -7.20 -6.10 -1.87
N ASN A 60 -6.64 -7.32 -1.80
CA ASN A 60 -5.22 -7.53 -1.50
C ASN A 60 -4.31 -6.96 -2.59
N TYR A 61 -4.72 -7.04 -3.87
CA TYR A 61 -3.92 -6.54 -4.99
C TYR A 61 -4.08 -5.02 -5.21
N ALA A 62 -5.29 -4.47 -5.06
CA ALA A 62 -5.59 -3.11 -5.49
C ALA A 62 -5.73 -2.10 -4.34
N LYS A 63 -5.95 -2.56 -3.10
CA LYS A 63 -6.28 -1.70 -1.96
C LYS A 63 -5.41 -1.93 -0.72
N SER A 64 -4.60 -2.98 -0.70
CA SER A 64 -3.79 -3.32 0.46
C SER A 64 -2.82 -2.20 0.82
N ASP A 65 -2.13 -1.65 -0.17
CA ASP A 65 -1.12 -0.61 0.05
C ASP A 65 -1.73 0.68 0.60
N ASP A 66 -2.91 1.08 0.11
CA ASP A 66 -3.63 2.26 0.62
C ASP A 66 -3.99 2.10 2.12
N PHE A 67 -4.37 0.87 2.53
CA PHE A 67 -4.73 0.59 3.91
C PHE A 67 -3.51 0.40 4.82
N ILE A 68 -2.47 -0.25 4.32
CA ILE A 68 -1.23 -0.46 5.07
C ILE A 68 -0.56 0.89 5.34
N ASN A 69 -0.42 1.74 4.33
CA ASN A 69 0.26 3.02 4.43
C ASN A 69 -0.63 4.16 4.95
N SER A 70 -1.87 3.88 5.33
CA SER A 70 -2.76 4.90 5.88
C SER A 70 -2.18 5.52 7.16
N PRO A 71 -2.10 6.86 7.26
CA PRO A 71 -1.64 7.56 8.47
C PRO A 71 -2.48 7.24 9.72
N TYR A 72 -3.69 6.74 9.52
CA TYR A 72 -4.61 6.32 10.59
C TYR A 72 -4.43 4.88 11.03
N ASN A 73 -3.49 4.12 10.44
CA ASN A 73 -3.25 2.72 10.78
C ASN A 73 -2.33 2.60 12.01
N THR A 74 -2.89 2.80 13.19
CA THR A 74 -2.16 2.71 14.47
C THR A 74 -1.61 1.30 14.77
N ARG A 75 -2.02 0.26 14.03
CA ARG A 75 -1.45 -1.09 14.19
C ARG A 75 0.04 -1.14 13.84
N GLN A 76 0.49 -0.26 12.97
CA GLN A 76 1.92 -0.18 12.62
C GLN A 76 2.78 0.30 13.79
N ASP A 77 2.23 1.10 14.69
CA ASP A 77 2.95 1.58 15.87
C ASP A 77 3.34 0.44 16.83
N THR A 78 2.58 -0.68 16.81
CA THR A 78 2.97 -1.88 17.57
C THR A 78 4.23 -2.57 17.06
N PHE A 79 4.64 -2.31 15.81
CA PHE A 79 5.91 -2.80 15.28
C PHE A 79 7.11 -1.98 15.78
N SER A 80 6.90 -0.71 16.14
CA SER A 80 7.96 0.14 16.71
C SER A 80 8.50 -0.39 18.04
N ASP A 81 7.70 -1.18 18.77
CA ASP A 81 8.14 -1.82 20.00
C ASP A 81 9.19 -2.93 19.74
N ARG A 82 9.25 -3.47 18.52
CA ARG A 82 10.10 -4.60 18.15
C ARG A 82 11.18 -4.27 17.14
N VAL A 83 11.03 -3.17 16.42
CA VAL A 83 11.91 -2.79 15.30
C VAL A 83 12.33 -1.34 15.46
N VAL A 84 13.64 -1.10 15.45
CA VAL A 84 14.22 0.25 15.33
C VAL A 84 13.93 0.76 13.93
N ARG A 85 13.28 1.94 13.81
CA ARG A 85 12.87 2.51 12.54
C ARG A 85 14.05 2.69 11.58
N GLY A 86 13.92 2.22 10.34
CA GLY A 86 14.94 2.24 9.31
C GLY A 86 15.32 3.64 8.82
N LYS A 87 16.34 3.73 7.98
CA LYS A 87 16.87 4.99 7.46
C LYS A 87 16.15 5.43 6.19
N ILE A 88 16.06 6.73 5.96
CA ILE A 88 15.73 7.33 4.67
C ILE A 88 17.02 7.90 4.09
N ILE A 89 17.36 7.52 2.87
CA ILE A 89 18.64 7.78 2.25
C ILE A 89 18.40 8.43 0.87
N SER A 90 19.17 9.47 0.54
CA SER A 90 19.17 10.11 -0.77
C SER A 90 19.87 9.25 -1.83
N SER A 91 19.71 9.61 -3.10
CA SER A 91 20.36 8.91 -4.22
C SER A 91 21.88 9.00 -4.24
N ASP A 92 22.42 10.01 -3.60
CA ASP A 92 23.86 10.24 -3.40
C ASP A 92 24.38 9.71 -2.05
N GLY A 93 23.59 8.88 -1.37
CA GLY A 93 23.99 8.14 -0.17
C GLY A 93 23.94 8.93 1.14
N GLN A 94 23.38 10.14 1.12
CA GLN A 94 23.24 10.95 2.33
C GLN A 94 22.07 10.47 3.19
N VAL A 95 22.25 10.43 4.51
CA VAL A 95 21.19 10.03 5.44
C VAL A 95 20.27 11.22 5.69
N LEU A 96 19.02 11.11 5.25
CA LEU A 96 18.00 12.14 5.40
C LEU A 96 17.23 12.02 6.72
N ALA A 97 17.02 10.77 7.18
CA ALA A 97 16.44 10.46 8.49
C ALA A 97 17.02 9.16 9.03
N GLN A 98 17.29 9.10 10.32
CA GLN A 98 17.76 7.90 11.01
C GLN A 98 17.28 7.87 12.46
N THR A 99 17.26 6.69 13.06
CA THR A 99 16.98 6.51 14.49
C THR A 99 18.29 6.19 15.20
N ASN A 100 18.62 7.00 16.18
CA ASN A 100 19.73 6.77 17.10
C ASN A 100 19.20 5.98 18.30
N VAL A 101 19.91 4.92 18.65
CA VAL A 101 19.62 4.10 19.85
C VAL A 101 20.70 4.37 20.86
N TYR A 102 20.32 4.85 22.03
CA TYR A 102 21.24 5.18 23.11
C TYR A 102 21.47 3.96 24.03
N GLU A 103 22.49 4.05 24.89
CA GLU A 103 22.87 2.95 25.81
C GLU A 103 21.78 2.58 26.81
N ASP A 104 20.92 3.53 27.15
CA ASP A 104 19.75 3.33 28.03
C ASP A 104 18.55 2.69 27.33
N GLY A 105 18.67 2.38 26.02
CA GLY A 105 17.62 1.83 25.19
C GLY A 105 16.61 2.85 24.65
N THR A 106 16.83 4.15 24.92
CA THR A 106 16.00 5.20 24.32
C THR A 106 16.29 5.35 22.83
N GLU A 107 15.26 5.67 22.07
CA GLU A 107 15.34 5.87 20.62
C GLU A 107 14.98 7.31 20.28
N GLU A 108 15.79 7.93 19.43
CA GLU A 108 15.55 9.29 18.94
C GLU A 108 15.62 9.31 17.42
N ARG A 109 14.54 9.75 16.78
CA ARG A 109 14.52 9.99 15.34
C ARG A 109 15.16 11.32 15.04
N THR A 110 16.17 11.33 14.16
CA THR A 110 16.94 12.51 13.80
C THR A 110 16.92 12.76 12.30
N TYR A 111 16.88 14.05 11.95
CA TYR A 111 16.85 14.53 10.56
C TYR A 111 18.07 15.44 10.35
N PRO A 112 19.20 14.90 9.83
CA PRO A 112 20.47 15.63 9.77
C PRO A 112 20.44 16.91 8.94
N TYR A 113 19.52 16.98 7.96
CA TYR A 113 19.35 18.13 7.09
C TYR A 113 18.23 19.09 7.55
N ALA A 114 17.61 18.81 8.70
CA ALA A 114 16.59 19.65 9.31
C ALA A 114 15.54 20.16 8.29
N ASN A 115 15.40 21.47 8.17
CA ASN A 115 14.40 22.15 7.34
C ASN A 115 14.48 21.82 5.84
N MET A 116 15.68 21.52 5.32
CA MET A 116 15.91 21.37 3.88
C MET A 116 15.06 20.27 3.23
N PHE A 117 14.79 19.19 3.95
CA PHE A 117 13.99 18.05 3.48
C PHE A 117 12.67 17.89 4.24
N ALA A 118 12.31 18.85 5.09
CA ALA A 118 11.19 18.72 6.01
C ALA A 118 9.88 18.31 5.34
N HIS A 119 9.53 18.88 4.19
CA HIS A 119 8.25 18.59 3.54
C HIS A 119 8.23 17.23 2.81
N VAL A 120 9.35 16.82 2.20
CA VAL A 120 9.42 15.58 1.45
C VAL A 120 9.70 14.38 2.35
N VAL A 121 10.63 14.52 3.31
CA VAL A 121 10.91 13.46 4.29
C VAL A 121 9.80 13.40 5.34
N GLY A 122 9.37 14.56 5.81
CA GLY A 122 8.33 14.66 6.84
C GLY A 122 8.86 14.48 8.25
N TYR A 123 7.99 14.00 9.11
CA TYR A 123 8.23 13.75 10.52
C TYR A 123 7.50 12.48 10.97
N ASP A 124 7.95 11.84 12.05
CA ASP A 124 7.40 10.56 12.56
C ASP A 124 6.51 10.71 13.80
N THR A 125 6.39 11.92 14.33
CA THR A 125 5.57 12.26 15.51
C THR A 125 4.34 13.07 15.11
N ASN A 126 3.38 13.25 16.02
CA ASN A 126 2.19 14.09 15.80
C ASN A 126 1.40 13.77 14.51
N GLY A 127 1.34 12.49 14.14
CA GLY A 127 0.52 12.02 13.01
C GLY A 127 1.31 11.61 11.77
N LYS A 128 2.61 11.79 11.72
CA LYS A 128 3.50 11.48 10.59
C LYS A 128 3.17 12.23 9.29
N SER A 129 4.16 12.55 8.49
CA SER A 129 3.97 13.16 7.17
C SER A 129 5.07 12.76 6.19
N GLY A 130 4.91 13.11 4.90
CA GLY A 130 5.90 12.86 3.86
C GLY A 130 6.30 11.40 3.74
N LEU A 131 7.56 11.12 3.44
CA LEU A 131 8.11 9.76 3.33
C LEU A 131 8.06 8.97 4.66
N GLU A 132 8.09 9.65 5.81
CA GLU A 132 7.90 9.01 7.11
C GLU A 132 6.50 8.36 7.22
N SER A 133 5.48 8.95 6.61
CA SER A 133 4.14 8.40 6.54
C SER A 133 4.01 7.34 5.44
N GLU A 134 4.40 7.68 4.21
CA GLU A 134 4.21 6.83 3.04
C GLU A 134 5.01 5.52 3.12
N ALA A 135 6.25 5.58 3.63
CA ALA A 135 7.12 4.43 3.78
C ALA A 135 7.10 3.82 5.20
N ASN A 136 6.12 4.19 6.04
CA ASN A 136 6.08 3.79 7.44
C ASN A 136 6.18 2.27 7.63
N PHE A 137 5.45 1.51 6.82
CA PHE A 137 5.48 0.05 6.87
C PHE A 137 6.87 -0.52 6.54
N GLN A 138 7.52 0.00 5.50
CA GLN A 138 8.87 -0.44 5.10
C GLN A 138 9.90 -0.11 6.18
N LEU A 139 9.83 1.11 6.73
CA LEU A 139 10.74 1.56 7.79
C LEU A 139 10.58 0.78 9.10
N LEU A 140 9.44 0.12 9.32
CA LEU A 140 9.14 -0.71 10.50
C LEU A 140 9.16 -2.22 10.19
N THR A 141 9.45 -2.62 8.96
CA THR A 141 9.63 -4.02 8.58
C THR A 141 11.13 -4.34 8.53
N SER A 142 11.53 -5.47 9.07
CA SER A 142 12.92 -5.90 9.03
C SER A 142 13.07 -7.15 8.17
N HIS A 143 13.85 -7.05 7.09
CA HIS A 143 14.25 -8.18 6.26
C HIS A 143 15.70 -8.62 6.59
N GLU A 144 16.17 -8.32 7.79
CA GLU A 144 17.47 -8.83 8.25
C GLU A 144 17.55 -10.35 8.15
N PHE A 145 18.76 -10.85 7.88
CA PHE A 145 19.00 -12.27 7.79
C PHE A 145 18.59 -12.98 9.09
N PHE A 146 17.85 -14.08 8.98
CA PHE A 146 17.24 -14.81 10.09
C PHE A 146 18.18 -15.06 11.29
N LEU A 147 19.46 -15.36 11.03
CA LEU A 147 20.45 -15.55 12.11
C LEU A 147 20.73 -14.26 12.89
N ASN A 148 20.65 -13.09 12.25
CA ASN A 148 20.80 -11.80 12.94
C ASN A 148 19.58 -11.52 13.79
N GLN A 149 18.39 -11.79 13.28
CA GLN A 149 17.15 -11.66 14.05
C GLN A 149 17.17 -12.53 15.31
N MET A 150 17.57 -13.80 15.17
CA MET A 150 17.74 -14.69 16.34
C MET A 150 18.78 -14.15 17.34
N LYS A 151 19.93 -13.66 16.84
CA LYS A 151 20.98 -13.10 17.71
C LYS A 151 20.49 -11.87 18.45
N ASN A 152 19.73 -10.99 17.80
CA ASN A 152 19.15 -9.79 18.39
C ASN A 152 18.10 -10.18 19.45
N GLU A 153 17.27 -11.17 19.17
CA GLU A 153 16.28 -11.70 20.11
C GLU A 153 16.95 -12.29 21.37
N PHE A 154 18.02 -13.08 21.21
CA PHE A 154 18.81 -13.59 22.35
C PHE A 154 19.46 -12.48 23.18
N LYS A 155 19.79 -11.34 22.58
CA LYS A 155 20.38 -10.18 23.24
C LYS A 155 19.33 -9.19 23.77
N ASN A 156 18.05 -9.49 23.58
CA ASN A 156 16.94 -8.59 23.86
C ASN A 156 17.08 -7.23 23.18
N GLN A 157 17.64 -7.23 21.94
CA GLN A 157 17.80 -6.05 21.10
C GLN A 157 16.73 -6.05 20.00
N LYS A 158 16.23 -4.86 19.65
CA LYS A 158 15.32 -4.71 18.52
C LYS A 158 16.06 -4.97 17.20
N ASN A 159 15.34 -5.49 16.21
CA ASN A 159 15.84 -5.57 14.84
C ASN A 159 15.80 -4.19 14.18
N THR A 160 16.65 -3.97 13.18
CA THR A 160 16.62 -2.71 12.42
C THR A 160 15.65 -2.84 11.25
N GLY A 161 14.81 -1.83 11.05
CA GLY A 161 13.90 -1.72 9.92
C GLY A 161 14.65 -1.47 8.60
N ASP A 162 13.98 -1.76 7.49
CA ASP A 162 14.54 -1.58 6.16
C ASP A 162 14.80 -0.11 5.86
N SER A 163 15.86 0.15 5.11
CA SER A 163 16.17 1.51 4.65
C SER A 163 15.43 1.82 3.36
N VAL A 164 14.92 3.04 3.25
CA VAL A 164 14.25 3.57 2.05
C VAL A 164 15.25 4.42 1.27
N ASN A 165 15.60 3.97 0.06
CA ASN A 165 16.44 4.73 -0.85
C ASN A 165 15.56 5.59 -1.77
N THR A 166 15.75 6.90 -1.71
CA THR A 166 14.99 7.87 -2.52
C THR A 166 15.73 8.24 -3.80
N THR A 167 15.05 8.93 -4.69
CA THR A 167 15.67 9.53 -5.88
C THR A 167 16.17 10.94 -5.63
N LEU A 168 15.94 11.50 -4.44
CA LEU A 168 16.36 12.84 -4.06
C LEU A 168 17.90 12.96 -4.05
N ASN A 169 18.41 14.06 -4.53
CA ASN A 169 19.83 14.37 -4.52
C ASN A 169 20.11 15.51 -3.56
N ALA A 170 20.96 15.28 -2.56
CA ALA A 170 21.20 16.24 -1.48
C ALA A 170 21.91 17.51 -1.97
N ASP A 171 22.84 17.39 -2.91
CA ASP A 171 23.55 18.55 -3.45
C ASP A 171 22.62 19.45 -4.29
N LEU A 172 21.77 18.85 -5.12
CA LEU A 172 20.78 19.61 -5.91
C LEU A 172 19.72 20.23 -4.99
N GLN A 173 19.26 19.52 -3.96
CA GLN A 173 18.33 20.04 -2.96
C GLN A 173 18.92 21.25 -2.23
N SER A 174 20.19 21.16 -1.80
CA SER A 174 20.92 22.26 -1.16
C SER A 174 21.04 23.48 -2.08
N THR A 175 21.34 23.26 -3.35
CA THR A 175 21.42 24.33 -4.35
C THR A 175 20.06 25.03 -4.51
N ALA A 176 18.99 24.26 -4.65
CA ALA A 176 17.63 24.78 -4.78
C ALA A 176 17.18 25.53 -3.51
N TYR A 177 17.51 24.97 -2.34
CA TYR A 177 17.19 25.56 -1.04
C TYR A 177 17.84 26.94 -0.86
N ASN A 178 19.12 27.05 -1.20
CA ASN A 178 19.87 28.30 -1.14
C ASN A 178 19.37 29.31 -2.20
N ALA A 179 19.04 28.84 -3.40
CA ALA A 179 18.56 29.72 -4.46
C ALA A 179 17.16 30.30 -4.16
N LEU A 180 16.26 29.52 -3.54
CA LEU A 180 14.96 30.02 -3.12
C LEU A 180 15.09 31.02 -1.97
N GLY A 181 16.02 30.79 -1.05
CA GLY A 181 16.23 31.65 0.14
C GLY A 181 14.94 31.72 0.97
N ASP A 182 14.60 32.90 1.47
CA ASP A 182 13.41 33.10 2.33
C ASP A 182 12.11 33.34 1.55
N ARG A 183 12.13 33.13 0.24
CA ARG A 183 10.93 33.37 -0.58
C ARG A 183 9.92 32.26 -0.35
N ARG A 184 8.64 32.61 -0.23
CA ARG A 184 7.53 31.67 -0.19
C ARG A 184 7.34 31.01 -1.57
N GLY A 185 7.38 29.70 -1.61
CA GLY A 185 7.20 28.93 -2.86
C GLY A 185 7.66 27.49 -2.75
N ALA A 186 7.77 26.84 -3.89
CA ALA A 186 8.27 25.49 -4.01
C ALA A 186 9.23 25.34 -5.18
N VAL A 187 10.15 24.39 -5.09
CA VAL A 187 11.02 23.96 -6.19
C VAL A 187 10.90 22.46 -6.35
N VAL A 188 10.65 22.02 -7.60
CA VAL A 188 10.61 20.61 -7.98
C VAL A 188 11.49 20.44 -9.20
N ALA A 189 12.44 19.49 -9.13
CA ALA A 189 13.24 19.08 -10.28
C ALA A 189 13.00 17.59 -10.57
N ILE A 190 12.62 17.31 -11.82
CA ILE A 190 12.28 15.97 -12.28
C ILE A 190 13.19 15.62 -13.45
N GLU A 191 13.73 14.40 -13.48
CA GLU A 191 14.44 13.85 -14.62
C GLU A 191 13.44 13.40 -15.68
N PRO A 192 13.37 14.05 -16.87
CA PRO A 192 12.28 13.79 -17.83
C PRO A 192 12.28 12.37 -18.40
N SER A 193 13.46 11.75 -18.49
CA SER A 193 13.63 10.40 -19.08
C SER A 193 13.09 9.27 -18.19
N THR A 194 13.09 9.47 -16.86
CA THR A 194 12.74 8.43 -15.89
C THR A 194 11.57 8.81 -15.02
N GLY A 195 11.24 10.10 -14.94
CA GLY A 195 10.24 10.64 -13.99
C GLY A 195 10.74 10.73 -12.55
N LYS A 196 12.04 10.49 -12.29
CA LYS A 196 12.62 10.59 -10.95
C LYS A 196 12.57 12.02 -10.43
N ILE A 197 12.07 12.20 -9.22
CA ILE A 197 12.10 13.46 -8.49
C ILE A 197 13.48 13.58 -7.84
N LEU A 198 14.26 14.55 -8.28
CA LEU A 198 15.62 14.81 -7.78
C LEU A 198 15.62 15.86 -6.69
N VAL A 199 14.70 16.83 -6.75
CA VAL A 199 14.51 17.91 -5.79
C VAL A 199 13.02 18.09 -5.54
N GLU A 200 12.66 18.21 -4.27
CA GLU A 200 11.33 18.62 -3.84
C GLU A 200 11.47 19.41 -2.55
N MET A 201 11.11 20.68 -2.59
CA MET A 201 11.16 21.56 -1.43
C MET A 201 10.03 22.57 -1.45
N SER A 202 9.65 23.01 -0.27
CA SER A 202 8.62 24.01 -0.02
C SER A 202 9.09 24.99 1.07
N ARG A 203 8.69 26.28 0.91
CA ARG A 203 8.91 27.32 1.92
C ARG A 203 7.65 28.18 2.07
N PRO A 204 7.43 28.66 3.35
CA PRO A 204 8.14 28.43 4.60
C PRO A 204 8.21 26.96 4.99
N ASP A 205 9.22 26.62 5.74
CA ASP A 205 9.50 25.26 6.20
C ASP A 205 9.49 25.17 7.75
N PHE A 206 9.81 24.01 8.27
CA PHE A 206 9.88 23.73 9.70
C PHE A 206 11.05 22.78 9.97
N ASP A 207 11.51 22.71 11.21
CA ASP A 207 12.49 21.71 11.64
C ASP A 207 11.77 20.47 12.19
N PRO A 208 11.87 19.30 11.51
CA PRO A 208 11.26 18.07 11.98
C PRO A 208 11.83 17.57 13.31
N ASN A 209 13.07 17.93 13.67
CA ASN A 209 13.66 17.56 14.95
C ASN A 209 12.98 18.26 16.16
N THR A 210 12.36 19.42 15.94
CA THR A 210 11.71 20.22 17.00
C THR A 210 10.19 20.26 16.88
N ILE A 211 9.62 19.48 15.96
CA ILE A 211 8.20 19.56 15.62
C ILE A 211 7.28 19.31 16.82
N SER A 212 7.61 18.33 17.67
CA SER A 212 6.80 18.01 18.84
C SER A 212 6.71 19.17 19.83
N GLN A 213 7.76 19.99 19.93
CA GLN A 213 7.82 21.14 20.82
C GLN A 213 7.06 22.34 20.25
N ASN A 214 7.03 22.47 18.92
CA ASN A 214 6.48 23.62 18.21
C ASN A 214 5.13 23.32 17.56
N TRP A 215 4.53 22.13 17.82
CA TRP A 215 3.34 21.65 17.13
C TRP A 215 2.17 22.63 17.14
N ASP A 216 1.80 23.12 18.33
CA ASP A 216 0.67 24.03 18.48
C ASP A 216 0.89 25.36 17.74
N THR A 217 2.12 25.84 17.71
CA THR A 217 2.49 27.06 16.98
C THR A 217 2.39 26.82 15.46
N LEU A 218 2.92 25.70 14.97
CA LEU A 218 2.93 25.36 13.53
C LEU A 218 1.54 25.10 12.99
N VAL A 219 0.68 24.42 13.75
CA VAL A 219 -0.70 24.11 13.33
C VAL A 219 -1.58 25.35 13.31
N ASN A 220 -1.40 26.27 14.28
CA ASN A 220 -2.19 27.49 14.38
C ASN A 220 -1.63 28.66 13.54
N ASP A 221 -0.48 28.49 12.89
CA ASP A 221 0.11 29.49 12.03
C ASP A 221 -0.63 29.59 10.69
N SER A 222 -1.65 30.41 10.66
CA SER A 222 -2.43 30.70 9.45
C SER A 222 -1.71 31.64 8.46
N ASN A 223 -0.69 32.38 8.93
CA ASN A 223 0.01 33.36 8.09
C ASN A 223 1.02 32.68 7.16
N ASP A 224 1.87 31.84 7.71
CA ASP A 224 2.95 31.19 6.97
C ASP A 224 2.58 29.80 6.46
N SER A 225 1.71 29.09 7.18
CA SER A 225 1.31 27.72 6.84
C SER A 225 2.53 26.85 6.55
N SER A 226 3.46 26.83 7.51
CA SER A 226 4.77 26.18 7.35
C SER A 226 4.68 24.67 7.16
N LEU A 227 3.60 24.03 7.64
CA LEU A 227 3.35 22.61 7.43
C LEU A 227 2.82 22.28 6.02
N LEU A 228 2.41 23.30 5.24
CA LEU A 228 1.87 23.06 3.89
C LEU A 228 3.00 22.73 2.90
N ASN A 229 3.00 21.53 2.36
CA ASN A 229 3.85 21.20 1.23
C ASN A 229 3.33 21.88 -0.05
N ARG A 230 3.93 23.00 -0.42
CA ARG A 230 3.53 23.79 -1.59
C ARG A 230 3.87 23.15 -2.92
N ALA A 231 4.79 22.17 -2.92
CA ALA A 231 5.13 21.43 -4.13
C ALA A 231 4.01 20.47 -4.54
N THR A 232 3.35 19.84 -3.56
CA THR A 232 2.32 18.81 -3.81
C THR A 232 0.89 19.33 -3.61
N ASN A 233 0.68 20.23 -2.65
CA ASN A 233 -0.66 20.70 -2.25
C ASN A 233 -0.90 22.17 -2.62
N GLY A 234 0.08 22.89 -3.18
CA GLY A 234 -0.08 24.28 -3.61
C GLY A 234 -0.84 24.38 -4.94
N ALA A 235 -1.88 25.17 -4.97
CA ALA A 235 -2.58 25.52 -6.20
C ALA A 235 -2.20 26.94 -6.64
N TYR A 236 -1.57 27.05 -7.80
CA TYR A 236 -1.07 28.30 -8.34
C TYR A 236 -1.63 28.58 -9.73
N PRO A 237 -1.96 29.86 -10.06
CA PRO A 237 -2.33 30.20 -11.43
C PRO A 237 -1.11 29.98 -12.36
N PRO A 238 -1.25 29.19 -13.42
CA PRO A 238 -0.12 28.79 -14.27
C PRO A 238 0.47 29.97 -15.08
N GLY A 239 -0.29 31.03 -15.29
CA GLY A 239 0.17 32.18 -16.08
C GLY A 239 0.63 31.77 -17.49
N SER A 240 1.76 32.31 -17.92
CA SER A 240 2.31 32.05 -19.27
C SER A 240 2.78 30.62 -19.52
N THR A 241 2.99 29.80 -18.50
CA THR A 241 3.31 28.39 -18.65
C THR A 241 2.16 27.61 -19.30
N PHE A 242 0.91 28.08 -19.14
CA PHE A 242 -0.26 27.50 -19.78
C PHE A 242 -0.25 27.63 -21.32
N LYS A 243 0.57 28.55 -21.89
CA LYS A 243 0.72 28.70 -23.33
C LYS A 243 1.23 27.42 -24.01
N VAL A 244 1.99 26.60 -23.29
CA VAL A 244 2.43 25.28 -23.80
C VAL A 244 1.22 24.39 -24.06
N VAL A 245 0.26 24.33 -23.14
CA VAL A 245 -0.98 23.57 -23.31
C VAL A 245 -1.79 24.11 -24.49
N THR A 246 -1.93 25.44 -24.59
CA THR A 246 -2.63 26.09 -25.70
C THR A 246 -1.97 25.79 -27.06
N ALA A 247 -0.63 25.82 -27.12
CA ALA A 247 0.09 25.48 -28.34
C ALA A 247 -0.10 24.01 -28.73
N LEU A 248 -0.03 23.09 -27.77
CA LEU A 248 -0.28 21.65 -28.01
C LEU A 248 -1.70 21.40 -28.54
N ASP A 249 -2.71 22.06 -27.96
CA ASP A 249 -4.08 21.96 -28.42
C ASP A 249 -4.25 22.51 -29.85
N TYR A 250 -3.63 23.64 -30.15
CA TYR A 250 -3.59 24.21 -31.51
C TYR A 250 -3.00 23.23 -32.53
N PHE A 251 -1.82 22.67 -32.25
CA PHE A 251 -1.17 21.68 -33.13
C PHE A 251 -2.02 20.42 -33.31
N ARG A 252 -2.65 19.95 -32.23
CA ARG A 252 -3.56 18.79 -32.30
C ARG A 252 -4.77 19.05 -33.17
N THR A 253 -5.31 20.25 -33.12
CA THR A 253 -6.55 20.62 -33.82
C THR A 253 -6.30 21.03 -35.27
N LYS A 254 -5.21 21.74 -35.54
CA LYS A 254 -4.91 22.35 -36.85
C LYS A 254 -3.83 21.57 -37.68
N GLY A 255 -3.11 20.63 -37.06
CA GLY A 255 -2.19 19.70 -37.74
C GLY A 255 -0.83 20.26 -38.11
N SER A 256 -0.64 21.54 -38.22
CA SER A 256 0.66 22.25 -38.40
C SER A 256 0.47 23.77 -38.35
N LEU A 257 1.55 24.51 -38.18
CA LEU A 257 1.61 25.94 -38.47
C LEU A 257 1.49 26.19 -39.99
#